data_f4261f4ce4cfcd97367a77838529d873
#
_entry.id   f4261f4ce4cfcd97367a77838529d873
#
_cell.length_a   1.000
_cell.length_b   1.000
_cell.length_c   1.000
_cell.angle_alpha   90.00
_cell.angle_beta   90.00
_cell.angle_gamma   90.00
#
_symmetry.space_group_name_H-M   'P 1'
#
loop_
_entity.id
_entity.type
_entity.pdbx_description
1 polymer ?
#
loop_
_entity_poly.entity_id
_entity_poly.type
_entity_poly.pdbx_seq_one_letter_code
_entity_poly.pdbx_strand_id
1 'polypeptide(L)'
;MTSQVHPSSYISNNVKLADNVKIGPYCHINGNVNIGENTELKSHVVISGNTHIGKNNTFYPFSNIGCDPQDLKFKGEDSNLFIGDSNIFRENVTISKGTEDGGMMTHINDKNLFMTGVHI
;
A
#
# COMPACT_ATOMS: atom_id res chain seq x y z
N MET A 1 4.29 -3.30 -21.00
CA MET A 1 3.20 -2.33 -21.19
C MET A 1 3.25 -1.31 -20.08
N THR A 2 2.79 -0.10 -20.37
CA THR A 2 2.87 0.99 -19.41
C THR A 2 1.77 0.89 -18.37
N SER A 3 2.01 1.46 -17.22
CA SER A 3 0.99 1.61 -16.20
C SER A 3 -0.02 2.69 -16.57
N GLN A 4 -1.22 2.63 -15.99
CA GLN A 4 -2.28 3.59 -16.21
C GLN A 4 -2.59 4.28 -14.89
N VAL A 5 -2.49 5.62 -14.90
CA VAL A 5 -2.73 6.43 -13.70
C VAL A 5 -3.83 7.43 -14.02
N HIS A 6 -4.90 7.40 -13.24
CA HIS A 6 -5.96 8.38 -13.41
C HIS A 6 -5.46 9.79 -13.11
N PRO A 7 -5.83 10.81 -13.91
CA PRO A 7 -5.30 12.17 -13.73
C PRO A 7 -5.61 12.80 -12.36
N SER A 8 -6.65 12.36 -11.68
CA SER A 8 -7.01 12.89 -10.36
C SER A 8 -6.14 12.35 -9.23
N SER A 9 -5.30 11.35 -9.49
CA SER A 9 -4.48 10.75 -8.45
C SER A 9 -3.15 11.45 -8.30
N TYR A 10 -2.66 11.51 -7.07
CA TYR A 10 -1.36 12.07 -6.76
C TYR A 10 -0.34 10.96 -6.56
N ILE A 11 0.79 11.07 -7.25
CA ILE A 11 1.89 10.13 -7.12
C ILE A 11 3.18 10.93 -6.95
N SER A 12 3.86 10.73 -5.82
CA SER A 12 5.11 11.46 -5.55
C SER A 12 6.26 10.94 -6.43
N ASN A 13 7.33 11.71 -6.51
CA ASN A 13 8.45 11.42 -7.42
C ASN A 13 9.20 10.14 -7.09
N ASN A 14 9.14 9.67 -5.86
CA ASN A 14 9.87 8.47 -5.44
C ASN A 14 9.08 7.19 -5.63
N VAL A 15 7.88 7.26 -6.18
CA VAL A 15 7.05 6.08 -6.43
C VAL A 15 7.49 5.42 -7.73
N LYS A 16 7.64 4.09 -7.69
CA LYS A 16 8.02 3.29 -8.86
C LYS A 16 6.91 2.31 -9.19
N LEU A 17 6.42 2.38 -10.42
CA LEU A 17 5.35 1.52 -10.90
C LEU A 17 5.91 0.55 -11.95
N ALA A 18 5.67 -0.73 -11.75
CA ALA A 18 6.02 -1.75 -12.73
C ALA A 18 5.00 -1.76 -13.88
N ASP A 19 5.12 -2.71 -14.80
CA ASP A 19 4.23 -2.79 -15.96
C ASP A 19 2.81 -3.16 -15.56
N ASN A 20 1.84 -2.61 -16.28
CA ASN A 20 0.42 -2.92 -16.12
C ASN A 20 -0.15 -2.59 -14.74
N VAL A 21 0.45 -1.67 -14.01
CA VAL A 21 -0.16 -1.17 -12.77
C VAL A 21 -1.31 -0.22 -13.15
N LYS A 22 -2.47 -0.41 -12.53
CA LYS A 22 -3.64 0.44 -12.74
C LYS A 22 -3.96 1.21 -11.48
N ILE A 23 -3.96 2.53 -11.58
CA ILE A 23 -4.29 3.40 -10.46
C ILE A 23 -5.54 4.19 -10.83
N GLY A 24 -6.65 3.88 -10.15
CA GLY A 24 -7.92 4.54 -10.36
C GLY A 24 -7.95 5.95 -9.78
N PRO A 25 -9.14 6.59 -9.77
CA PRO A 25 -9.24 8.00 -9.38
C PRO A 25 -9.04 8.23 -7.89
N TYR A 26 -8.56 9.43 -7.57
CA TYR A 26 -8.44 9.92 -6.20
C TYR A 26 -7.58 9.07 -5.29
N CYS A 27 -6.56 8.41 -5.85
CA CYS A 27 -5.55 7.73 -5.06
C CYS A 27 -4.45 8.70 -4.66
N HIS A 28 -3.82 8.44 -3.52
CA HIS A 28 -2.72 9.27 -3.03
C HIS A 28 -1.56 8.34 -2.65
N ILE A 29 -0.49 8.40 -3.41
CA ILE A 29 0.68 7.54 -3.20
C ILE A 29 1.87 8.44 -2.95
N ASN A 30 2.40 8.38 -1.74
CA ASN A 30 3.47 9.27 -1.32
C ASN A 30 4.54 8.50 -0.56
N GLY A 31 5.79 8.83 -0.84
CA GLY A 31 6.92 8.25 -0.16
C GLY A 31 7.70 7.30 -1.05
N ASN A 32 8.48 6.42 -0.44
CA ASN A 32 9.32 5.46 -1.13
C ASN A 32 8.51 4.18 -1.37
N VAL A 33 7.66 4.20 -2.41
CA VAL A 33 6.70 3.13 -2.69
C VAL A 33 7.05 2.45 -4.00
N ASN A 34 7.10 1.11 -3.99
CA ASN A 34 7.27 0.31 -5.19
C ASN A 34 6.06 -0.58 -5.37
N ILE A 35 5.45 -0.56 -6.56
CA ILE A 35 4.25 -1.33 -6.85
C ILE A 35 4.55 -2.28 -8.01
N GLY A 36 4.38 -3.59 -7.76
CA GLY A 36 4.70 -4.65 -8.71
C GLY A 36 3.67 -4.79 -9.83
N GLU A 37 4.02 -5.61 -10.81
CA GLU A 37 3.24 -5.78 -12.04
C GLU A 37 1.80 -6.20 -11.78
N ASN A 38 0.89 -5.72 -12.61
CA ASN A 38 -0.52 -6.10 -12.63
C ASN A 38 -1.28 -5.80 -11.34
N THR A 39 -0.75 -4.94 -10.49
CA THR A 39 -1.44 -4.51 -9.28
C THR A 39 -2.45 -3.42 -9.62
N GLU A 40 -3.62 -3.49 -9.03
CA GLU A 40 -4.68 -2.52 -9.27
C GLU A 40 -5.13 -1.83 -7.98
N LEU A 41 -5.16 -0.50 -8.02
CA LEU A 41 -5.77 0.34 -7.00
C LEU A 41 -7.09 0.87 -7.56
N LYS A 42 -8.22 0.50 -6.94
CA LYS A 42 -9.55 0.83 -7.50
C LYS A 42 -9.84 2.34 -7.47
N SER A 43 -9.96 2.91 -6.30
CA SER A 43 -10.11 4.35 -6.11
C SER A 43 -9.93 4.70 -4.64
N HIS A 44 -9.59 5.96 -4.36
CA HIS A 44 -9.47 6.45 -2.97
C HIS A 44 -8.56 5.56 -2.11
N VAL A 45 -7.50 5.06 -2.68
CA VAL A 45 -6.51 4.25 -1.97
C VAL A 45 -5.34 5.15 -1.58
N VAL A 46 -4.91 5.05 -0.33
CA VAL A 46 -3.75 5.79 0.17
C VAL A 46 -2.63 4.80 0.45
N ILE A 47 -1.47 5.05 -0.15
CA ILE A 47 -0.26 4.26 0.11
C ILE A 47 0.84 5.24 0.47
N SER A 48 1.52 4.99 1.59
CA SER A 48 2.53 5.92 2.08
C SER A 48 3.71 5.19 2.72
N GLY A 49 4.73 5.97 3.06
CA GLY A 49 5.92 5.48 3.76
C GLY A 49 6.85 4.67 2.87
N ASN A 50 7.60 3.76 3.48
CA ASN A 50 8.49 2.83 2.80
C ASN A 50 7.73 1.53 2.57
N THR A 51 7.04 1.42 1.44
CA THR A 51 6.13 0.32 1.17
C THR A 51 6.50 -0.36 -0.13
N HIS A 52 6.68 -1.67 -0.09
CA HIS A 52 6.99 -2.49 -1.26
C HIS A 52 5.85 -3.46 -1.49
N ILE A 53 5.24 -3.37 -2.66
CA ILE A 53 4.07 -4.16 -3.03
C ILE A 53 4.44 -5.06 -4.20
N GLY A 54 4.19 -6.35 -4.06
CA GLY A 54 4.48 -7.32 -5.11
C GLY A 54 3.49 -7.27 -6.25
N LYS A 55 3.34 -8.40 -6.95
CA LYS A 55 2.55 -8.51 -8.18
C LYS A 55 1.11 -8.91 -7.90
N ASN A 56 0.22 -8.55 -8.81
CA ASN A 56 -1.16 -9.08 -8.86
C ASN A 56 -1.97 -8.81 -7.59
N ASN A 57 -1.70 -7.71 -6.92
CA ASN A 57 -2.49 -7.29 -5.75
C ASN A 57 -3.64 -6.41 -6.18
N THR A 58 -4.74 -6.43 -5.43
CA THR A 58 -5.89 -5.57 -5.69
C THR A 58 -6.28 -4.85 -4.40
N PHE A 59 -6.40 -3.53 -4.51
CA PHE A 59 -6.78 -2.67 -3.39
C PHE A 59 -8.12 -2.04 -3.68
N TYR A 60 -9.11 -2.30 -2.83
CA TYR A 60 -10.44 -1.74 -2.95
C TYR A 60 -10.53 -0.35 -2.30
N PRO A 61 -11.58 0.41 -2.59
CA PRO A 61 -11.65 1.80 -2.15
C PRO A 61 -11.51 2.01 -0.66
N PHE A 62 -10.87 3.12 -0.31
CA PHE A 62 -10.65 3.57 1.07
C PHE A 62 -9.68 2.69 1.86
N SER A 63 -8.87 1.88 1.18
CA SER A 63 -7.75 1.20 1.85
C SER A 63 -6.65 2.21 2.18
N ASN A 64 -6.02 2.03 3.34
CA ASN A 64 -4.93 2.89 3.79
C ASN A 64 -3.73 2.01 4.16
N ILE A 65 -2.70 2.07 3.34
CA ILE A 65 -1.58 1.14 3.37
C ILE A 65 -0.30 1.90 3.74
N GLY A 66 0.42 1.37 4.73
CA GLY A 66 1.69 1.97 5.15
C GLY A 66 1.54 3.20 6.02
N CYS A 67 0.38 3.40 6.61
CA CYS A 67 0.15 4.53 7.49
C CYS A 67 0.95 4.41 8.79
N ASP A 68 1.04 5.50 9.53
CA ASP A 68 1.71 5.49 10.82
C ASP A 68 0.96 4.58 11.79
N PRO A 69 1.69 3.83 12.63
CA PRO A 69 1.05 3.01 13.65
C PRO A 69 0.27 3.88 14.64
N GLN A 70 -0.80 3.31 15.19
CA GLN A 70 -1.60 3.97 16.23
C GLN A 70 -0.99 3.80 17.61
N ASP A 71 0.22 3.34 17.70
CA ASP A 71 0.96 3.14 18.94
C ASP A 71 1.47 4.48 19.46
N LEU A 72 1.15 4.81 20.70
CA LEU A 72 1.62 6.05 21.33
C LEU A 72 3.14 6.11 21.45
N LYS A 73 3.82 4.99 21.34
CA LYS A 73 5.28 4.92 21.38
C LYS A 73 5.93 5.20 20.03
N PHE A 74 5.14 5.34 18.97
CA PHE A 74 5.69 5.62 17.64
C PHE A 74 6.31 7.01 17.63
N LYS A 75 7.56 7.10 17.20
CA LYS A 75 8.33 8.34 17.21
C LYS A 75 8.77 8.77 15.80
N GLY A 76 8.08 8.28 14.77
CA GLY A 76 8.45 8.59 13.40
C GLY A 76 9.60 7.74 12.89
N GLU A 77 9.78 6.54 13.43
CA GLU A 77 10.85 5.65 13.02
C GLU A 77 10.73 5.29 11.54
N ASP A 78 11.88 5.08 10.90
CA ASP A 78 11.95 4.67 9.51
C ASP A 78 11.67 3.17 9.43
N SER A 79 10.41 2.81 9.24
CA SER A 79 10.01 1.42 9.18
C SER A 79 9.49 1.07 7.78
N ASN A 80 9.49 -0.24 7.48
CA ASN A 80 9.16 -0.75 6.16
C ASN A 80 7.94 -1.65 6.20
N LEU A 81 7.18 -1.65 5.11
CA LEU A 81 6.07 -2.56 4.90
C LEU A 81 6.33 -3.33 3.59
N PHE A 82 6.28 -4.66 3.66
CA PHE A 82 6.44 -5.52 2.50
C PHE A 82 5.17 -6.32 2.29
N ILE A 83 4.60 -6.22 1.10
CA ILE A 83 3.41 -6.95 0.69
C ILE A 83 3.80 -7.87 -0.46
N GLY A 84 3.51 -9.15 -0.32
CA GLY A 84 3.80 -10.15 -1.34
C GLY A 84 2.85 -10.07 -2.53
N ASP A 85 2.59 -11.22 -3.15
CA ASP A 85 1.84 -11.29 -4.40
C ASP A 85 0.42 -11.78 -4.21
N SER A 86 -0.48 -11.36 -5.09
CA SER A 86 -1.83 -11.93 -5.22
C SER A 86 -2.69 -11.77 -3.96
N ASN A 87 -2.55 -10.65 -3.28
CA ASN A 87 -3.38 -10.33 -2.12
C ASN A 87 -4.56 -9.46 -2.56
N ILE A 88 -5.67 -9.59 -1.85
CA ILE A 88 -6.86 -8.76 -2.05
C ILE A 88 -7.14 -8.00 -0.76
N PHE A 89 -7.17 -6.68 -0.86
CA PHE A 89 -7.46 -5.79 0.26
C PHE A 89 -8.82 -5.15 0.01
N ARG A 90 -9.84 -5.59 0.76
CA ARG A 90 -11.19 -5.08 0.58
C ARG A 90 -11.31 -3.66 1.14
N GLU A 91 -12.50 -3.09 1.05
CA GLU A 91 -12.75 -1.70 1.43
C GLU A 91 -12.38 -1.43 2.89
N ASN A 92 -11.82 -0.25 3.14
CA ASN A 92 -11.49 0.22 4.49
C ASN A 92 -10.49 -0.66 5.24
N VAL A 93 -9.66 -1.42 4.52
CA VAL A 93 -8.55 -2.15 5.14
C VAL A 93 -7.45 -1.16 5.49
N THR A 94 -6.92 -1.27 6.69
CA THR A 94 -5.81 -0.42 7.16
C THR A 94 -4.62 -1.30 7.52
N ILE A 95 -3.46 -0.99 6.94
CA ILE A 95 -2.22 -1.70 7.26
C ILE A 95 -1.19 -0.66 7.68
N SER A 96 -0.77 -0.75 8.95
CA SER A 96 0.24 0.15 9.50
C SER A 96 1.64 -0.38 9.26
N LYS A 97 2.60 0.52 9.14
CA LYS A 97 4.01 0.11 9.12
C LYS A 97 4.45 -0.25 10.53
N GLY A 98 5.54 -1.01 10.64
CA GLY A 98 6.02 -1.48 11.93
C GLY A 98 6.51 -0.37 12.84
N THR A 99 6.58 -0.65 14.15
CA THR A 99 7.13 0.24 15.16
C THR A 99 8.44 -0.32 15.69
N GLU A 100 9.19 0.49 16.42
CA GLU A 100 10.43 0.06 17.07
C GLU A 100 10.17 -1.10 18.03
N ASP A 101 9.10 -1.04 18.81
CA ASP A 101 8.76 -2.09 19.77
C ASP A 101 8.20 -3.34 19.09
N GLY A 102 7.49 -3.19 17.99
CA GLY A 102 6.92 -4.30 17.24
C GLY A 102 7.77 -4.78 16.07
N GLY A 103 9.01 -4.26 15.98
CA GLY A 103 9.87 -4.48 14.82
C GLY A 103 9.71 -3.38 13.80
N MET A 104 10.78 -3.10 13.07
CA MET A 104 10.81 -2.03 12.08
C MET A 104 10.26 -2.47 10.73
N MET A 105 9.64 -3.64 10.66
CA MET A 105 9.16 -4.22 9.43
C MET A 105 7.85 -4.96 9.63
N THR A 106 6.91 -4.71 8.74
CA THR A 106 5.69 -5.51 8.63
C THR A 106 5.73 -6.25 7.31
N HIS A 107 5.43 -7.54 7.34
CA HIS A 107 5.50 -8.38 6.15
C HIS A 107 4.18 -9.12 5.96
N ILE A 108 3.55 -8.93 4.81
CA ILE A 108 2.34 -9.63 4.42
C ILE A 108 2.72 -10.58 3.28
N ASN A 109 2.47 -11.86 3.48
CA ASN A 109 2.80 -12.89 2.50
C ASN A 109 1.83 -12.88 1.31
N ASP A 110 1.84 -13.96 0.52
CA ASP A 110 1.06 -14.03 -0.71
C ASP A 110 -0.34 -14.60 -0.48
N LYS A 111 -1.25 -14.30 -1.42
CA LYS A 111 -2.57 -14.95 -1.54
C LYS A 111 -3.46 -14.80 -0.31
N ASN A 112 -3.44 -13.63 0.30
CA ASN A 112 -4.32 -13.33 1.42
C ASN A 112 -5.55 -12.53 0.94
N LEU A 113 -6.67 -12.74 1.62
CA LEU A 113 -7.86 -11.90 1.46
C LEU A 113 -8.10 -11.19 2.77
N PHE A 114 -8.00 -9.86 2.73
CA PHE A 114 -8.29 -9.02 3.90
C PHE A 114 -9.70 -8.48 3.76
N MET A 115 -10.57 -8.88 4.67
CA MET A 115 -11.98 -8.52 4.63
C MET A 115 -12.17 -7.04 4.96
N THR A 116 -13.32 -6.51 4.58
CA THR A 116 -13.65 -5.10 4.80
C THR A 116 -13.44 -4.70 6.25
N GLY A 117 -12.72 -3.59 6.45
CA GLY A 117 -12.51 -3.02 7.78
C GLY A 117 -11.42 -3.66 8.61
N VAL A 118 -10.69 -4.66 8.08
CA VAL A 118 -9.58 -5.28 8.81
C VAL A 118 -8.48 -4.24 9.06
N HIS A 119 -7.91 -4.27 10.27
CA HIS A 119 -6.79 -3.42 10.65
C HIS A 119 -5.62 -4.27 11.10
N ILE A 120 -4.45 -4.00 10.52
CA ILE A 120 -3.21 -4.72 10.83
C ILE A 120 -2.16 -3.74 11.31
#